data_2162d4296787e0baeef4b946a70e994e
#
_entry.id   2162d4296787e0baeef4b946a70e994e
#
_cell.length_a   1.000
_cell.length_b   1.000
_cell.length_c   1.000
_cell.angle_alpha   90.00
_cell.angle_beta   90.00
_cell.angle_gamma   90.00
#
_symmetry.space_group_name_H-M   'P 1'
#
loop_
_entity.id
_entity.type
_entity.pdbx_description
1 polymer ?
#
loop_
_entity_poly.entity_id
_entity_poly.type
_entity_poly.pdbx_seq_one_letter_code
_entity_poly.pdbx_strand_id
1 'polypeptide(L)'
;QDLTNTMISWKNRLLFNNKSEIEFTLGFSSNKRKEFGEHEEEGHDDHDDDHGDDDDDDHGDDDHDDDDHDDDHDDHDEHGEGPALNMDLETTTFDLKYIFPKTEKLELIFGANVLSQTNTNYGEEELIPNADKKDFGVYAMSHIHTSKWDVLIGLRTDNRKITTSSFDKNYNSFTSSLGFKRNFSENKIFRLNFSNGYRAPNLSELFSDGVHHGTAQYEIGDSNLIEEKNFQTDISISSFGSDSSFGLDIFYNSIQDYIYLEPTGQTINSMPVYNYSQTDASLMGGELYFSKSTSLDWLSYKTSLEYVSGEKSEGGYLPFISPFTFKHAFNLDFNNNNYKISIISKGKQNNIGQFETATDSYLLMNFTGSHEFNLTNNNLGFVWSINNLLDTEYFDHLSRFKKMGIHEMGRNISFGLNYKF
;
A
#
# COMPACT_ATOMS: atom_id res chain seq x y z
N GLN A 1 15.57 4.38 7.71
CA GLN A 1 14.97 4.77 6.44
C GLN A 1 14.58 6.25 6.47
N ASP A 2 15.00 7.03 5.45
CA ASP A 2 14.62 8.43 5.27
C ASP A 2 13.77 8.57 4.01
N LEU A 3 12.62 9.24 4.14
CA LEU A 3 11.71 9.50 3.05
C LEU A 3 11.41 10.99 2.95
N THR A 4 11.69 11.58 1.80
CA THR A 4 11.30 12.96 1.50
C THR A 4 10.35 12.99 0.31
N ASN A 5 9.15 13.54 0.51
CA ASN A 5 8.15 13.68 -0.54
C ASN A 5 7.89 15.16 -0.82
N THR A 6 7.98 15.55 -2.07
CA THR A 6 7.53 16.86 -2.55
C THR A 6 6.43 16.66 -3.57
N MET A 7 5.31 17.39 -3.41
CA MET A 7 4.20 17.34 -4.36
C MET A 7 3.72 18.75 -4.67
N ILE A 8 3.61 19.05 -5.96
CA ILE A 8 3.06 20.31 -6.48
C ILE A 8 1.95 19.97 -7.46
N SER A 9 0.78 20.58 -7.31
CA SER A 9 -0.35 20.37 -8.21
C SER A 9 -0.99 21.71 -8.56
N TRP A 10 -1.25 21.90 -9.86
CA TRP A 10 -1.99 23.04 -10.37
C TRP A 10 -3.20 22.54 -11.13
N LYS A 11 -4.40 22.87 -10.61
CA LYS A 11 -5.67 22.53 -11.23
C LYS A 11 -6.37 23.79 -11.69
N ASN A 12 -6.94 23.73 -12.90
CA ASN A 12 -7.74 24.82 -13.45
C ASN A 12 -9.03 24.29 -14.10
N ARG A 13 -10.05 25.15 -14.14
CA ARG A 13 -11.36 24.84 -14.71
C ARG A 13 -11.85 26.04 -15.51
N LEU A 14 -12.15 25.82 -16.77
CA LEU A 14 -12.67 26.82 -17.69
C LEU A 14 -14.13 26.49 -18.02
N LEU A 15 -15.02 27.42 -17.76
CA LEU A 15 -16.46 27.33 -18.04
C LEU A 15 -16.80 28.12 -19.28
N PHE A 16 -17.52 27.52 -20.22
CA PHE A 16 -17.95 28.15 -21.46
C PHE A 16 -19.43 28.54 -21.40
N ASN A 17 -19.83 29.53 -22.24
CA ASN A 17 -21.21 30.02 -22.29
C ASN A 17 -22.23 28.94 -22.65
N ASN A 18 -21.84 27.91 -23.39
CA ASN A 18 -22.66 26.76 -23.72
C ASN A 18 -22.76 25.72 -22.60
N LYS A 19 -22.21 26.01 -21.39
CA LYS A 19 -22.14 25.13 -20.22
C LYS A 19 -21.24 23.91 -20.39
N SER A 20 -20.37 23.88 -21.40
CA SER A 20 -19.28 22.92 -21.44
C SER A 20 -18.14 23.40 -20.55
N GLU A 21 -17.28 22.45 -20.16
CA GLU A 21 -16.16 22.72 -19.26
C GLU A 21 -14.90 22.04 -19.76
N ILE A 22 -13.76 22.72 -19.57
CA ILE A 22 -12.44 22.10 -19.65
C ILE A 22 -11.83 22.13 -18.26
N GLU A 23 -11.45 20.96 -17.76
CA GLU A 23 -10.61 20.83 -16.58
C GLU A 23 -9.24 20.32 -17.00
N PHE A 24 -8.18 20.92 -16.46
CA PHE A 24 -6.85 20.35 -16.59
C PHE A 24 -6.11 20.41 -15.27
N THR A 25 -5.25 19.41 -15.07
CA THR A 25 -4.39 19.30 -13.89
C THR A 25 -2.98 18.99 -14.34
N LEU A 26 -2.03 19.80 -13.87
CA LEU A 26 -0.60 19.53 -13.98
C LEU A 26 -0.09 19.15 -12.60
N GLY A 27 0.57 18.00 -12.47
CA GLY A 27 1.14 17.51 -11.24
C GLY A 27 2.63 17.22 -11.38
N PHE A 28 3.38 17.53 -10.35
CA PHE A 28 4.76 17.11 -10.18
C PHE A 28 4.92 16.49 -8.79
N SER A 29 5.61 15.35 -8.71
CA SER A 29 6.01 14.76 -7.44
C SER A 29 7.45 14.25 -7.52
N SER A 30 8.19 14.42 -6.43
CA SER A 30 9.52 13.83 -6.22
C SER A 30 9.49 13.07 -4.90
N ASN A 31 9.89 11.80 -4.95
CA ASN A 31 10.04 10.92 -3.79
C ASN A 31 11.52 10.53 -3.71
N LYS A 32 12.17 10.93 -2.62
CA LYS A 32 13.56 10.56 -2.32
C LYS A 32 13.55 9.56 -1.18
N ARG A 33 14.20 8.42 -1.41
CA ARG A 33 14.23 7.32 -0.45
C ARG A 33 15.66 6.92 -0.17
N LYS A 34 16.01 6.84 1.12
CA LYS A 34 17.29 6.31 1.61
C LYS A 34 17.00 5.19 2.59
N GLU A 35 17.65 4.07 2.41
CA GLU A 35 17.64 2.95 3.36
C GLU A 35 19.08 2.68 3.77
N PHE A 36 19.27 2.50 5.07
CA PHE A 36 20.56 2.18 5.67
C PHE A 36 20.49 0.68 6.02
N GLY A 37 21.42 -0.10 5.49
CA GLY A 37 21.62 -1.52 5.84
C GLY A 37 22.56 -1.62 7.04
N GLU A 38 22.51 -2.72 7.77
CA GLU A 38 23.61 -3.15 8.63
C GLU A 38 24.63 -3.83 7.71
N HIS A 39 25.80 -3.24 7.51
CA HIS A 39 26.92 -3.95 6.93
C HIS A 39 27.38 -4.98 7.96
N GLU A 40 27.37 -6.26 7.60
CA GLU A 40 28.13 -7.27 8.33
C GLU A 40 29.62 -6.85 8.18
N GLU A 41 30.25 -6.42 9.27
CA GLU A 41 31.68 -6.29 9.33
C GLU A 41 32.25 -7.67 8.96
N GLU A 42 32.82 -7.80 7.76
CA GLU A 42 33.68 -8.93 7.44
C GLU A 42 34.75 -8.92 8.50
N GLY A 43 34.71 -9.88 9.42
CA GLY A 43 35.63 -10.00 10.50
C GLY A 43 37.04 -10.01 9.93
N HIS A 44 37.79 -8.96 10.21
CA HIS A 44 39.24 -9.01 10.10
C HIS A 44 39.67 -10.07 11.10
N ASP A 45 40.02 -11.25 10.58
CA ASP A 45 40.79 -12.24 11.30
C ASP A 45 42.07 -11.55 11.79
N ASP A 46 42.08 -11.20 13.07
CA ASP A 46 43.28 -10.78 13.76
C ASP A 46 44.26 -11.94 13.67
N HIS A 47 45.23 -11.81 12.77
CA HIS A 47 46.40 -12.65 12.78
C HIS A 47 47.19 -12.30 14.04
N ASP A 48 46.97 -13.09 15.09
CA ASP A 48 47.87 -13.17 16.23
C ASP A 48 49.21 -13.73 15.72
N ASP A 49 50.11 -12.83 15.31
CA ASP A 49 51.52 -13.16 15.12
C ASP A 49 52.16 -13.31 16.51
N ASP A 50 52.23 -14.57 16.95
CA ASP A 50 53.00 -15.03 18.07
C ASP A 50 54.49 -14.85 17.78
N HIS A 51 55.08 -13.77 18.21
CA HIS A 51 56.53 -13.58 18.22
C HIS A 51 57.07 -13.92 19.60
N GLY A 52 57.65 -15.13 19.64
CA GLY A 52 58.41 -15.66 20.76
C GLY A 52 59.61 -14.75 21.10
N ASP A 53 59.79 -14.64 22.41
CA ASP A 53 60.92 -14.09 23.09
C ASP A 53 62.23 -14.82 22.65
N ASP A 54 63.30 -14.08 22.32
CA ASP A 54 64.66 -14.47 22.56
C ASP A 54 65.53 -13.26 22.84
N ASP A 55 66.16 -13.33 24.00
CA ASP A 55 67.14 -12.43 24.59
C ASP A 55 68.38 -12.23 23.68
N ASP A 56 69.02 -11.06 23.75
CA ASP A 56 70.36 -10.84 24.17
C ASP A 56 70.98 -9.49 23.68
N ASP A 57 71.37 -8.72 24.66
CA ASP A 57 72.60 -7.91 24.84
C ASP A 57 73.16 -7.01 23.72
N ASP A 58 73.36 -5.77 24.15
CA ASP A 58 74.64 -5.03 24.21
C ASP A 58 74.86 -3.82 23.27
N HIS A 59 74.99 -2.66 23.97
CA HIS A 59 75.89 -1.48 23.70
C HIS A 59 75.75 -0.66 22.39
N GLY A 60 75.69 0.64 22.61
CA GLY A 60 76.31 1.66 21.78
C GLY A 60 75.59 3.01 21.77
N ASP A 61 76.18 3.92 22.56
CA ASP A 61 75.96 5.35 22.45
C ASP A 61 76.25 5.83 21.01
N ASP A 62 75.46 6.76 20.53
CA ASP A 62 75.95 7.93 19.80
C ASP A 62 74.75 8.90 19.50
N ASP A 63 75.04 10.14 19.82
CA ASP A 63 74.30 11.36 19.50
C ASP A 63 74.02 11.50 17.99
N HIS A 64 72.84 12.06 17.62
CA HIS A 64 72.73 13.13 16.62
C HIS A 64 71.29 13.54 16.32
N ASP A 65 71.09 14.82 16.55
CA ASP A 65 70.41 15.85 15.74
C ASP A 65 68.91 15.74 15.44
N ASP A 66 68.27 16.82 15.93
CA ASP A 66 66.96 17.37 15.58
C ASP A 66 66.69 17.35 14.06
N ASP A 67 65.60 16.68 13.67
CA ASP A 67 64.89 17.01 12.46
C ASP A 67 63.36 16.99 12.74
N ASP A 68 62.79 18.17 12.59
CA ASP A 68 61.36 18.48 12.62
C ASP A 68 60.65 17.57 11.58
N HIS A 69 59.91 16.58 12.06
CA HIS A 69 58.90 15.92 11.25
C HIS A 69 57.54 16.53 11.59
N ASP A 70 57.08 17.36 10.62
CA ASP A 70 55.68 17.77 10.48
C ASP A 70 54.83 16.52 10.49
N ASP A 71 54.11 16.29 11.58
CA ASP A 71 53.03 15.31 11.67
C ASP A 71 51.88 15.78 10.74
N ASP A 72 51.93 15.38 9.47
CA ASP A 72 50.78 15.34 8.61
C ASP A 72 49.81 14.32 9.23
N HIS A 73 48.92 14.82 10.05
CA HIS A 73 47.73 14.08 10.42
C HIS A 73 46.94 13.84 9.13
N ASP A 74 47.14 12.66 8.55
CA ASP A 74 46.21 12.11 7.60
C ASP A 74 44.84 12.16 8.28
N ASP A 75 44.03 13.13 7.83
CA ASP A 75 42.61 13.13 8.06
C ASP A 75 42.07 11.79 7.52
N HIS A 76 41.92 10.81 8.40
CA HIS A 76 41.10 9.66 8.14
C HIS A 76 39.68 10.23 7.94
N ASP A 77 39.36 10.49 6.66
CA ASP A 77 38.00 10.65 6.24
C ASP A 77 37.21 9.53 6.90
N GLU A 78 36.41 9.87 7.91
CA GLU A 78 35.33 9.02 8.38
C GLU A 78 34.49 8.71 7.14
N HIS A 79 34.72 7.55 6.52
CA HIS A 79 33.82 7.00 5.54
C HIS A 79 32.50 6.74 6.27
N GLY A 80 31.72 7.80 6.44
CA GLY A 80 30.38 7.69 6.92
C GLY A 80 29.63 6.77 5.98
N GLU A 81 29.21 5.65 6.50
CA GLU A 81 28.45 4.65 5.77
C GLU A 81 27.26 5.32 5.07
N GLY A 82 27.36 5.42 3.74
CA GLY A 82 26.28 5.96 2.91
C GLY A 82 25.04 5.06 3.01
N PRO A 83 23.88 5.53 2.57
CA PRO A 83 22.68 4.69 2.52
C PRO A 83 22.91 3.55 1.52
N ALA A 84 22.66 2.31 1.93
CA ALA A 84 22.74 1.12 1.07
C ALA A 84 21.84 1.32 -0.17
N LEU A 85 20.61 1.73 0.02
CA LEU A 85 19.69 2.10 -1.06
C LEU A 85 19.43 3.61 -1.02
N ASN A 86 19.67 4.30 -2.14
CA ASN A 86 19.37 5.73 -2.32
C ASN A 86 18.76 5.93 -3.71
N MET A 87 17.48 6.31 -3.77
CA MET A 87 16.77 6.47 -5.04
C MET A 87 15.85 7.69 -5.05
N ASP A 88 15.76 8.32 -6.22
CA ASP A 88 14.84 9.40 -6.52
C ASP A 88 13.83 8.93 -7.56
N LEU A 89 12.54 9.10 -7.26
CA LEU A 89 11.44 8.85 -8.17
C LEU A 89 10.73 10.17 -8.50
N GLU A 90 10.93 10.67 -9.70
CA GLU A 90 10.30 11.89 -10.18
C GLU A 90 9.15 11.57 -11.10
N THR A 91 8.00 12.21 -10.89
CA THR A 91 6.81 11.98 -11.70
C THR A 91 6.17 13.30 -12.10
N THR A 92 5.93 13.46 -13.39
CA THR A 92 5.12 14.54 -13.94
C THR A 92 3.85 13.98 -14.56
N THR A 93 2.70 14.58 -14.24
CA THR A 93 1.40 14.17 -14.78
C THR A 93 0.69 15.36 -15.44
N PHE A 94 -0.03 15.08 -16.50
CA PHE A 94 -0.96 16.03 -17.13
C PHE A 94 -2.28 15.33 -17.42
N ASP A 95 -3.37 15.88 -16.89
CA ASP A 95 -4.73 15.39 -17.12
C ASP A 95 -5.56 16.48 -17.77
N LEU A 96 -6.30 16.12 -18.81
CA LEU A 96 -7.23 16.98 -19.52
C LEU A 96 -8.60 16.32 -19.59
N LYS A 97 -9.66 17.06 -19.24
CA LYS A 97 -11.06 16.63 -19.38
C LYS A 97 -11.85 17.69 -20.13
N TYR A 98 -12.64 17.24 -21.08
CA TYR A 98 -13.69 18.03 -21.69
C TYR A 98 -15.04 17.46 -21.26
N ILE A 99 -15.83 18.26 -20.56
CA ILE A 99 -17.15 17.91 -20.06
C ILE A 99 -18.17 18.62 -20.95
N PHE A 100 -18.97 17.83 -21.66
CA PHE A 100 -20.03 18.35 -22.52
C PHE A 100 -21.13 19.01 -21.69
N PRO A 101 -21.92 19.90 -22.28
CA PRO A 101 -23.10 20.45 -21.61
C PRO A 101 -24.01 19.35 -21.11
N LYS A 102 -24.17 19.30 -19.79
CA LYS A 102 -25.06 18.32 -19.14
C LYS A 102 -26.50 18.54 -19.53
N THR A 103 -27.16 17.45 -19.90
CA THR A 103 -28.63 17.42 -20.09
C THR A 103 -29.29 16.61 -18.95
N GLU A 104 -30.60 16.67 -18.85
CA GLU A 104 -31.33 15.84 -17.86
C GLU A 104 -31.13 14.33 -18.06
N LYS A 105 -30.76 13.92 -19.27
CA LYS A 105 -30.68 12.49 -19.65
C LYS A 105 -29.26 12.00 -19.89
N LEU A 106 -28.30 12.91 -20.12
CA LEU A 106 -26.95 12.53 -20.58
C LEU A 106 -25.90 13.48 -20.03
N GLU A 107 -24.89 12.87 -19.43
CA GLU A 107 -23.61 13.49 -19.17
C GLU A 107 -22.54 12.76 -20.00
N LEU A 108 -21.66 13.51 -20.67
CA LEU A 108 -20.62 12.97 -21.51
C LEU A 108 -19.30 13.66 -21.20
N ILE A 109 -18.25 12.87 -21.03
CA ILE A 109 -16.90 13.34 -20.70
C ILE A 109 -15.92 12.65 -21.62
N PHE A 110 -14.99 13.42 -22.20
CA PHE A 110 -13.80 12.92 -22.85
C PHE A 110 -12.57 13.39 -22.08
N GLY A 111 -11.55 12.57 -22.03
CA GLY A 111 -10.31 12.95 -21.36
C GLY A 111 -9.09 12.30 -21.96
N ALA A 112 -7.95 12.91 -21.65
CA ALA A 112 -6.63 12.38 -21.96
C ALA A 112 -5.71 12.60 -20.76
N ASN A 113 -4.79 11.67 -20.54
CA ASN A 113 -3.77 11.82 -19.53
C ASN A 113 -2.40 11.41 -20.06
N VAL A 114 -1.37 12.05 -19.52
CA VAL A 114 0.04 11.76 -19.77
C VAL A 114 0.74 11.63 -18.42
N LEU A 115 1.63 10.66 -18.31
CA LEU A 115 2.53 10.51 -17.18
C LEU A 115 3.94 10.30 -17.71
N SER A 116 4.91 10.99 -17.11
CA SER A 116 6.34 10.72 -17.28
C SER A 116 6.95 10.53 -15.91
N GLN A 117 7.61 9.40 -15.71
CA GLN A 117 8.24 9.04 -14.44
C GLN A 117 9.66 8.53 -14.71
N THR A 118 10.61 9.05 -13.94
CA THR A 118 12.01 8.64 -13.98
C THR A 118 12.41 8.13 -12.60
N ASN A 119 13.02 6.94 -12.55
CA ASN A 119 13.68 6.40 -11.39
C ASN A 119 15.18 6.51 -11.57
N THR A 120 15.88 7.07 -10.58
CA THR A 120 17.34 7.21 -10.58
C THR A 120 17.91 6.67 -9.25
N ASN A 121 18.87 5.77 -9.33
CA ASN A 121 19.57 5.20 -8.18
C ASN A 121 20.90 5.89 -7.98
N TYR A 122 21.27 6.10 -6.72
CA TYR A 122 22.51 6.73 -6.27
C TYR A 122 23.21 5.91 -5.19
N GLY A 123 22.59 4.86 -4.67
CA GLY A 123 23.12 3.97 -3.65
C GLY A 123 24.03 2.90 -4.25
N GLU A 124 24.68 2.15 -3.40
CA GLU A 124 25.51 1.00 -3.77
C GLU A 124 24.64 -0.20 -4.18
N GLU A 125 23.45 -0.33 -3.57
CA GLU A 125 22.47 -1.37 -3.88
C GLU A 125 21.42 -0.84 -4.86
N GLU A 126 21.18 -1.59 -5.92
CA GLU A 126 20.09 -1.34 -6.87
C GLU A 126 19.02 -2.41 -6.74
N LEU A 127 17.96 -2.13 -5.96
CA LEU A 127 16.80 -3.01 -5.92
C LEU A 127 16.04 -3.02 -7.26
N ILE A 128 15.98 -1.88 -7.93
CA ILE A 128 15.40 -1.69 -9.27
C ILE A 128 16.31 -0.78 -10.10
N PRO A 129 16.49 -1.04 -11.42
CA PRO A 129 17.38 -0.25 -12.26
C PRO A 129 16.87 1.17 -12.49
N ASN A 130 17.77 2.04 -12.98
CA ASN A 130 17.40 3.31 -13.57
C ASN A 130 16.41 3.10 -14.71
N ALA A 131 15.28 3.79 -14.70
CA ALA A 131 14.22 3.54 -15.65
C ALA A 131 13.38 4.79 -15.95
N ASP A 132 12.95 4.88 -17.20
CA ASP A 132 11.91 5.82 -17.63
C ASP A 132 10.61 5.08 -17.90
N LYS A 133 9.50 5.63 -17.40
CA LYS A 133 8.14 5.17 -17.68
C LYS A 133 7.33 6.33 -18.25
N LYS A 134 6.69 6.11 -19.40
CA LYS A 134 5.81 7.07 -20.06
C LYS A 134 4.47 6.44 -20.34
N ASP A 135 3.40 7.08 -19.87
CA ASP A 135 2.03 6.65 -20.10
C ASP A 135 1.29 7.70 -20.91
N PHE A 136 0.47 7.26 -21.85
CA PHE A 136 -0.51 8.07 -22.53
C PHE A 136 -1.83 7.33 -22.59
N GLY A 137 -2.92 8.00 -22.18
CA GLY A 137 -4.26 7.42 -22.20
C GLY A 137 -5.31 8.39 -22.70
N VAL A 138 -6.33 7.86 -23.39
CA VAL A 138 -7.54 8.60 -23.75
C VAL A 138 -8.76 7.80 -23.32
N TYR A 139 -9.80 8.52 -22.89
CA TYR A 139 -11.02 7.88 -22.41
C TYR A 139 -12.28 8.67 -22.76
N ALA A 140 -13.39 7.95 -22.80
CA ALA A 140 -14.73 8.50 -22.90
C ALA A 140 -15.60 7.90 -21.78
N MET A 141 -16.41 8.72 -21.13
CA MET A 141 -17.37 8.31 -20.10
C MET A 141 -18.74 8.91 -20.41
N SER A 142 -19.77 8.12 -20.21
CA SER A 142 -21.16 8.54 -20.35
C SER A 142 -21.98 8.13 -19.15
N HIS A 143 -22.81 9.03 -18.64
CA HIS A 143 -23.81 8.75 -17.61
C HIS A 143 -25.19 9.06 -18.19
N ILE A 144 -25.99 8.01 -18.36
CA ILE A 144 -27.30 8.06 -18.98
C ILE A 144 -28.36 7.91 -17.87
N HIS A 145 -29.21 8.92 -17.74
CA HIS A 145 -30.32 8.94 -16.80
C HIS A 145 -31.61 8.55 -17.48
N THR A 146 -32.23 7.48 -16.98
CA THR A 146 -33.59 7.10 -17.37
C THR A 146 -34.54 7.26 -16.19
N SER A 147 -35.82 7.07 -16.40
CA SER A 147 -36.82 7.15 -15.32
C SER A 147 -36.62 6.13 -14.17
N LYS A 148 -35.88 5.05 -14.42
CA LYS A 148 -35.72 3.94 -13.46
C LYS A 148 -34.27 3.56 -13.21
N TRP A 149 -33.37 3.84 -14.16
CA TRP A 149 -31.98 3.41 -14.12
C TRP A 149 -31.06 4.54 -14.46
N ASP A 150 -29.93 4.58 -13.77
CA ASP A 150 -28.73 5.29 -14.20
C ASP A 150 -27.82 4.25 -14.84
N VAL A 151 -27.32 4.52 -16.06
CA VAL A 151 -26.38 3.66 -16.77
C VAL A 151 -25.09 4.42 -16.98
N LEU A 152 -23.98 3.82 -16.56
CA LEU A 152 -22.63 4.36 -16.73
C LEU A 152 -21.90 3.51 -17.76
N ILE A 153 -21.25 4.17 -18.71
CA ILE A 153 -20.42 3.50 -19.73
C ILE A 153 -19.06 4.20 -19.72
N GLY A 154 -17.99 3.43 -19.60
CA GLY A 154 -16.62 3.91 -19.71
C GLY A 154 -15.84 3.12 -20.75
N LEU A 155 -15.07 3.82 -21.57
CA LEU A 155 -14.13 3.25 -22.53
C LEU A 155 -12.80 3.96 -22.38
N ARG A 156 -11.69 3.22 -22.42
CA ARG A 156 -10.36 3.80 -22.29
C ARG A 156 -9.33 2.97 -23.05
N THR A 157 -8.36 3.63 -23.64
CA THR A 157 -7.17 2.99 -24.18
C THR A 157 -5.93 3.68 -23.64
N ASP A 158 -4.92 2.88 -23.33
CA ASP A 158 -3.65 3.36 -22.80
C ASP A 158 -2.48 2.70 -23.55
N ASN A 159 -1.39 3.47 -23.63
CA ASN A 159 -0.07 2.99 -23.99
C ASN A 159 0.89 3.33 -22.87
N ARG A 160 1.64 2.33 -22.38
CA ARG A 160 2.74 2.49 -21.43
C ARG A 160 4.04 2.05 -22.08
N LYS A 161 5.05 2.90 -22.02
CA LYS A 161 6.41 2.57 -22.39
C LYS A 161 7.30 2.54 -21.15
N ILE A 162 8.09 1.45 -21.00
CA ILE A 162 9.11 1.29 -19.97
C ILE A 162 10.44 1.10 -20.67
N THR A 163 11.44 1.89 -20.28
CA THR A 163 12.80 1.86 -20.86
C THR A 163 13.83 1.85 -19.74
N THR A 164 14.79 0.93 -19.81
CA THR A 164 16.01 0.91 -19.01
C THR A 164 17.21 0.86 -19.96
N SER A 165 18.42 0.72 -19.44
CA SER A 165 19.64 0.51 -20.28
C SER A 165 19.57 -0.73 -21.16
N SER A 166 18.84 -1.78 -20.75
CA SER A 166 18.77 -3.10 -21.41
C SER A 166 17.36 -3.55 -21.80
N PHE A 167 16.33 -2.72 -21.53
CA PHE A 167 14.94 -3.10 -21.74
C PHE A 167 14.16 -1.95 -22.38
N ASP A 168 13.37 -2.25 -23.40
CA ASP A 168 12.44 -1.29 -24.05
C ASP A 168 11.17 -2.05 -24.44
N LYS A 169 10.07 -1.80 -23.74
CA LYS A 169 8.80 -2.49 -23.98
C LYS A 169 7.60 -1.53 -23.94
N ASN A 170 6.67 -1.75 -24.86
CA ASN A 170 5.39 -1.05 -24.90
C ASN A 170 4.28 -2.01 -24.49
N TYR A 171 3.39 -1.53 -23.63
CA TYR A 171 2.17 -2.19 -23.21
C TYR A 171 0.98 -1.38 -23.70
N ASN A 172 0.03 -2.05 -24.37
CA ASN A 172 -1.18 -1.40 -24.88
C ASN A 172 -2.41 -2.03 -24.24
N SER A 173 -3.37 -1.19 -23.89
CA SER A 173 -4.59 -1.65 -23.26
C SER A 173 -5.85 -1.08 -23.89
N PHE A 174 -6.92 -1.84 -23.75
CA PHE A 174 -8.28 -1.34 -23.92
C PHE A 174 -9.11 -1.80 -22.72
N THR A 175 -9.70 -0.85 -22.02
CA THR A 175 -10.55 -1.11 -20.86
C THR A 175 -11.93 -0.54 -21.05
N SER A 176 -12.92 -1.22 -20.49
CA SER A 176 -14.33 -0.80 -20.56
C SER A 176 -15.05 -1.07 -19.26
N SER A 177 -16.10 -0.30 -19.00
CA SER A 177 -17.01 -0.52 -17.88
C SER A 177 -18.44 -0.26 -18.27
N LEU A 178 -19.36 -1.04 -17.68
CA LEU A 178 -20.81 -0.91 -17.84
C LEU A 178 -21.47 -1.05 -16.47
N GLY A 179 -21.97 0.05 -15.95
CA GLY A 179 -22.61 0.12 -14.65
C GLY A 179 -24.10 0.41 -14.76
N PHE A 180 -24.88 -0.25 -13.90
CA PHE A 180 -26.30 -0.02 -13.72
C PHE A 180 -26.60 0.34 -12.28
N LYS A 181 -27.28 1.43 -12.06
CA LYS A 181 -27.76 1.84 -10.75
C LYS A 181 -29.26 2.04 -10.77
N ARG A 182 -29.95 1.54 -9.76
CA ARG A 182 -31.38 1.74 -9.58
C ARG A 182 -31.69 2.14 -8.14
N ASN A 183 -32.43 3.21 -8.00
CA ASN A 183 -33.02 3.61 -6.74
C ASN A 183 -34.43 3.00 -6.68
N PHE A 184 -34.65 2.01 -5.81
CA PHE A 184 -36.01 1.44 -5.56
C PHE A 184 -36.83 2.36 -4.70
N SER A 185 -36.19 3.15 -3.84
CA SER A 185 -36.73 4.24 -3.07
C SER A 185 -35.61 5.25 -2.79
N GLU A 186 -35.93 6.34 -2.11
CA GLU A 186 -34.89 7.32 -1.69
C GLU A 186 -33.75 6.68 -0.89
N ASN A 187 -34.06 5.59 -0.19
CA ASN A 187 -33.16 4.95 0.77
C ASN A 187 -32.70 3.54 0.34
N LYS A 188 -33.09 3.03 -0.82
CA LYS A 188 -32.73 1.68 -1.27
C LYS A 188 -32.12 1.73 -2.66
N ILE A 189 -30.85 1.34 -2.74
CA ILE A 189 -30.03 1.45 -3.94
C ILE A 189 -29.52 0.06 -4.31
N PHE A 190 -29.63 -0.28 -5.58
CA PHE A 190 -28.99 -1.43 -6.21
C PHE A 190 -27.97 -0.94 -7.22
N ARG A 191 -26.80 -1.60 -7.28
CA ARG A 191 -25.78 -1.39 -8.32
C ARG A 191 -25.32 -2.73 -8.85
N LEU A 192 -25.08 -2.75 -10.14
CA LEU A 192 -24.46 -3.87 -10.85
C LEU A 192 -23.42 -3.27 -11.79
N ASN A 193 -22.19 -3.76 -11.74
CA ASN A 193 -21.11 -3.28 -12.57
C ASN A 193 -20.37 -4.44 -13.23
N PHE A 194 -20.02 -4.27 -14.50
CA PHE A 194 -19.14 -5.13 -15.27
C PHE A 194 -18.00 -4.28 -15.77
N SER A 195 -16.78 -4.76 -15.62
CA SER A 195 -15.61 -4.07 -16.13
C SER A 195 -14.53 -5.05 -16.56
N ASN A 196 -13.80 -4.69 -17.61
CA ASN A 196 -12.53 -5.28 -17.87
C ASN A 196 -11.42 -4.28 -17.53
N GLY A 197 -10.41 -4.77 -16.86
CA GLY A 197 -9.24 -4.01 -16.43
C GLY A 197 -7.97 -4.52 -17.10
N TYR A 198 -6.92 -3.74 -16.94
CA TYR A 198 -5.59 -4.00 -17.45
C TYR A 198 -4.56 -3.41 -16.49
N ARG A 199 -3.48 -4.13 -16.27
CA ARG A 199 -2.35 -3.65 -15.51
C ARG A 199 -1.03 -4.12 -16.14
N ALA A 200 -0.18 -3.18 -16.59
CA ALA A 200 1.18 -3.52 -16.97
C ALA A 200 2.02 -3.77 -15.70
N PRO A 201 3.03 -4.66 -15.78
CA PRO A 201 3.98 -4.85 -14.70
C PRO A 201 4.64 -3.52 -14.28
N ASN A 202 4.98 -3.40 -13.02
CA ASN A 202 5.77 -2.27 -12.50
C ASN A 202 7.27 -2.58 -12.52
N LEU A 203 8.10 -1.60 -12.15
CA LEU A 203 9.57 -1.75 -12.19
C LEU A 203 10.08 -2.82 -11.22
N SER A 204 9.49 -2.91 -10.02
CA SER A 204 9.90 -3.94 -9.05
C SER A 204 9.53 -5.34 -9.54
N GLU A 205 8.34 -5.52 -10.11
CA GLU A 205 7.91 -6.80 -10.67
C GLU A 205 8.81 -7.28 -11.81
N LEU A 206 9.31 -6.34 -12.62
CA LEU A 206 10.17 -6.67 -13.76
C LEU A 206 11.64 -6.87 -13.38
N PHE A 207 12.14 -6.11 -12.40
CA PHE A 207 13.59 -5.92 -12.26
C PHE A 207 14.13 -6.05 -10.85
N SER A 208 13.30 -6.26 -9.81
CA SER A 208 13.85 -6.45 -8.46
C SER A 208 14.89 -7.56 -8.45
N ASP A 209 16.06 -7.29 -7.86
CA ASP A 209 17.09 -8.29 -7.61
C ASP A 209 17.89 -7.84 -6.39
N GLY A 210 17.34 -8.02 -5.19
CA GLY A 210 17.99 -7.55 -3.98
C GLY A 210 17.15 -7.62 -2.74
N VAL A 211 17.73 -7.17 -1.63
CA VAL A 211 17.06 -7.11 -0.33
C VAL A 211 16.14 -5.89 -0.28
N HIS A 212 14.89 -6.13 0.00
CA HIS A 212 13.95 -5.08 0.35
C HIS A 212 13.94 -4.95 1.88
N HIS A 213 14.79 -4.09 2.42
CA HIS A 213 14.99 -3.92 3.85
C HIS A 213 13.70 -3.62 4.61
N GLY A 214 12.80 -2.81 4.02
CA GLY A 214 11.50 -2.47 4.62
C GLY A 214 10.56 -3.65 4.82
N THR A 215 10.75 -4.76 4.10
CA THR A 215 9.95 -5.99 4.21
C THR A 215 10.77 -7.20 4.70
N ALA A 216 12.07 -7.02 4.93
CA ALA A 216 13.02 -8.04 5.34
C ALA A 216 12.94 -9.31 4.47
N GLN A 217 13.03 -9.12 3.15
CA GLN A 217 12.96 -10.20 2.15
C GLN A 217 13.81 -9.89 0.93
N TYR A 218 14.29 -10.94 0.25
CA TYR A 218 14.95 -10.84 -1.04
C TYR A 218 13.91 -10.99 -2.15
N GLU A 219 13.81 -10.01 -3.04
CA GLU A 219 12.84 -10.01 -4.14
C GLU A 219 13.54 -10.20 -5.49
N ILE A 220 12.98 -11.08 -6.33
CA ILE A 220 13.46 -11.36 -7.67
C ILE A 220 12.35 -11.06 -8.66
N GLY A 221 12.57 -10.12 -9.56
CA GLY A 221 11.68 -9.75 -10.67
C GLY A 221 11.79 -10.69 -11.85
N ASP A 222 10.84 -10.57 -12.79
CA ASP A 222 10.90 -11.27 -14.07
C ASP A 222 10.61 -10.30 -15.23
N SER A 223 11.61 -10.01 -16.05
CA SER A 223 11.50 -9.13 -17.21
C SER A 223 10.59 -9.66 -18.32
N ASN A 224 10.21 -10.96 -18.28
CA ASN A 224 9.30 -11.57 -19.24
C ASN A 224 7.84 -11.35 -18.88
N LEU A 225 7.51 -10.84 -17.71
CA LEU A 225 6.13 -10.59 -17.29
C LEU A 225 5.36 -9.79 -18.35
N ILE A 226 4.14 -10.23 -18.59
CA ILE A 226 3.20 -9.56 -19.48
C ILE A 226 2.11 -8.85 -18.67
N GLU A 227 1.24 -8.15 -19.35
CA GLU A 227 0.15 -7.44 -18.69
C GLU A 227 -0.92 -8.36 -18.11
N GLU A 228 -1.38 -8.07 -16.93
CA GLU A 228 -2.59 -8.66 -16.36
C GLU A 228 -3.83 -8.12 -17.10
N LYS A 229 -4.81 -8.99 -17.31
CA LYS A 229 -6.14 -8.64 -17.82
C LYS A 229 -7.19 -9.24 -16.93
N ASN A 230 -8.15 -8.44 -16.52
CA ASN A 230 -9.21 -8.93 -15.67
C ASN A 230 -10.60 -8.64 -16.21
N PHE A 231 -11.54 -9.47 -15.82
CA PHE A 231 -12.97 -9.23 -15.96
C PHE A 231 -13.62 -9.31 -14.57
N GLN A 232 -14.21 -8.21 -14.14
CA GLN A 232 -14.81 -8.07 -12.84
C GLN A 232 -16.31 -7.82 -12.92
N THR A 233 -17.05 -8.44 -12.03
CA THR A 233 -18.47 -8.22 -11.78
C THR A 233 -18.67 -7.83 -10.33
N ASP A 234 -19.37 -6.71 -10.07
CA ASP A 234 -19.69 -6.21 -8.75
C ASP A 234 -21.20 -6.08 -8.59
N ILE A 235 -21.72 -6.52 -7.47
CA ILE A 235 -23.13 -6.35 -7.06
C ILE A 235 -23.13 -5.64 -5.71
N SER A 236 -23.91 -4.56 -5.61
CA SER A 236 -24.07 -3.80 -4.38
C SER A 236 -25.53 -3.53 -4.10
N ILE A 237 -25.96 -3.83 -2.88
CA ILE A 237 -27.29 -3.52 -2.37
C ILE A 237 -27.11 -2.70 -1.09
N SER A 238 -27.72 -1.53 -1.03
CA SER A 238 -27.66 -0.69 0.17
C SER A 238 -29.02 -0.12 0.53
N SER A 239 -29.25 -0.02 1.83
CA SER A 239 -30.46 0.56 2.41
C SER A 239 -30.10 1.46 3.59
N PHE A 240 -30.61 2.69 3.60
CA PHE A 240 -30.33 3.69 4.60
C PHE A 240 -31.66 4.16 5.22
N GLY A 241 -31.91 3.81 6.48
CA GLY A 241 -33.04 4.30 7.27
C GLY A 241 -32.60 5.40 8.23
N SER A 242 -33.56 5.99 8.94
CA SER A 242 -33.28 6.97 10.01
C SER A 242 -32.41 6.35 11.11
N ASP A 243 -32.69 5.10 11.47
CA ASP A 243 -32.13 4.45 12.64
C ASP A 243 -31.25 3.25 12.26
N SER A 244 -31.24 2.85 10.99
CA SER A 244 -30.47 1.68 10.55
C SER A 244 -29.96 1.82 9.13
N SER A 245 -28.79 1.25 8.87
CA SER A 245 -28.28 1.06 7.53
C SER A 245 -27.84 -0.38 7.31
N PHE A 246 -27.95 -0.83 6.08
CA PHE A 246 -27.55 -2.15 5.62
C PHE A 246 -26.85 -2.02 4.28
N GLY A 247 -25.80 -2.81 4.05
CA GLY A 247 -25.16 -2.96 2.76
C GLY A 247 -24.63 -4.36 2.58
N LEU A 248 -24.70 -4.81 1.34
CA LEU A 248 -24.11 -6.06 0.85
C LEU A 248 -23.40 -5.74 -0.44
N ASP A 249 -22.09 -6.00 -0.47
CA ASP A 249 -21.24 -5.87 -1.62
C ASP A 249 -20.62 -7.24 -1.93
N ILE A 250 -20.71 -7.68 -3.18
CA ILE A 250 -20.15 -8.96 -3.66
C ILE A 250 -19.38 -8.67 -4.93
N PHE A 251 -18.21 -9.27 -5.06
CA PHE A 251 -17.42 -9.21 -6.28
C PHE A 251 -16.93 -10.58 -6.72
N TYR A 252 -16.76 -10.70 -8.03
CA TYR A 252 -16.03 -11.77 -8.67
C TYR A 252 -15.10 -11.18 -9.72
N ASN A 253 -13.82 -11.56 -9.68
CA ASN A 253 -12.78 -11.10 -10.58
C ASN A 253 -12.02 -12.29 -11.15
N SER A 254 -12.09 -12.47 -12.48
CA SER A 254 -11.28 -13.44 -13.22
C SER A 254 -10.11 -12.71 -13.83
N ILE A 255 -8.89 -13.16 -13.56
CA ILE A 255 -7.66 -12.47 -13.93
C ILE A 255 -6.79 -13.43 -14.74
N GLN A 256 -6.45 -13.02 -15.95
CA GLN A 256 -5.43 -13.66 -16.78
C GLN A 256 -4.07 -13.03 -16.45
N ASP A 257 -3.04 -13.87 -16.37
CA ASP A 257 -1.65 -13.45 -16.13
C ASP A 257 -1.51 -12.61 -14.83
N TYR A 258 -2.20 -12.99 -13.76
CA TYR A 258 -2.11 -12.33 -12.45
C TYR A 258 -0.69 -12.33 -11.92
N ILE A 259 -0.13 -11.15 -11.68
CA ILE A 259 1.22 -11.00 -11.14
C ILE A 259 1.15 -11.00 -9.61
N TYR A 260 1.90 -11.88 -8.98
CA TYR A 260 1.97 -12.00 -7.53
C TYR A 260 3.37 -12.32 -7.06
N LEU A 261 3.63 -12.00 -5.81
CA LEU A 261 4.90 -12.28 -5.15
C LEU A 261 4.84 -13.67 -4.52
N GLU A 262 5.56 -14.62 -5.12
CA GLU A 262 5.54 -16.03 -4.71
C GLU A 262 6.70 -16.36 -3.79
N PRO A 263 6.43 -16.89 -2.56
CA PRO A 263 7.48 -17.39 -1.70
C PRO A 263 8.14 -18.61 -2.33
N THR A 264 9.49 -18.68 -2.34
CA THR A 264 10.24 -19.81 -2.90
C THR A 264 10.60 -20.91 -1.90
N GLY A 265 10.50 -20.60 -0.60
CA GLY A 265 11.01 -21.45 0.48
C GLY A 265 12.53 -21.42 0.65
N GLN A 266 13.23 -20.62 -0.17
CA GLN A 266 14.68 -20.42 -0.09
C GLN A 266 15.04 -19.19 0.74
N THR A 267 16.33 -19.09 1.10
CA THR A 267 16.89 -17.91 1.78
C THR A 267 18.19 -17.48 1.09
N ILE A 268 18.38 -16.17 0.97
CA ILE A 268 19.62 -15.53 0.55
C ILE A 268 20.01 -14.55 1.66
N ASN A 269 21.23 -14.62 2.17
CA ASN A 269 21.72 -13.78 3.27
C ASN A 269 20.73 -13.76 4.45
N SER A 270 20.26 -14.93 4.87
CA SER A 270 19.24 -15.11 5.92
C SER A 270 17.87 -14.49 5.63
N MET A 271 17.66 -13.86 4.47
CA MET A 271 16.39 -13.29 4.06
C MET A 271 15.58 -14.29 3.22
N PRO A 272 14.26 -14.44 3.48
CA PRO A 272 13.40 -15.29 2.66
C PRO A 272 13.29 -14.74 1.23
N VAL A 273 13.39 -15.63 0.24
CA VAL A 273 13.37 -15.29 -1.19
C VAL A 273 11.95 -15.37 -1.74
N TYR A 274 11.57 -14.35 -2.48
CA TYR A 274 10.31 -14.24 -3.22
C TYR A 274 10.55 -13.93 -4.68
N ASN A 275 9.84 -14.60 -5.57
CA ASN A 275 9.86 -14.33 -7.00
C ASN A 275 8.55 -13.65 -7.43
N TYR A 276 8.63 -12.69 -8.34
CA TYR A 276 7.46 -12.23 -9.06
C TYR A 276 7.10 -13.26 -10.15
N SER A 277 5.89 -13.77 -10.07
CA SER A 277 5.37 -14.85 -10.93
C SER A 277 4.02 -14.44 -11.52
N GLN A 278 3.62 -15.10 -12.61
CA GLN A 278 2.28 -14.93 -13.22
C GLN A 278 1.50 -16.24 -13.24
N THR A 279 0.19 -16.14 -13.04
CA THR A 279 -0.75 -17.25 -13.16
C THR A 279 -2.15 -16.74 -13.50
N ASP A 280 -2.96 -17.54 -14.15
CA ASP A 280 -4.38 -17.27 -14.21
C ASP A 280 -5.01 -17.49 -12.83
N ALA A 281 -5.83 -16.56 -12.39
CA ALA A 281 -6.41 -16.58 -11.07
C ALA A 281 -7.85 -16.07 -11.04
N SER A 282 -8.54 -16.40 -9.98
CA SER A 282 -9.82 -15.78 -9.63
C SER A 282 -9.82 -15.31 -8.20
N LEU A 283 -10.37 -14.10 -7.99
CA LEU A 283 -10.68 -13.57 -6.66
C LEU A 283 -12.18 -13.38 -6.55
N MET A 284 -12.75 -13.84 -5.45
CA MET A 284 -14.14 -13.57 -5.12
C MET A 284 -14.26 -13.19 -3.66
N GLY A 285 -15.25 -12.38 -3.36
CA GLY A 285 -15.48 -12.00 -1.97
C GLY A 285 -16.70 -11.13 -1.81
N GLY A 286 -16.87 -10.68 -0.59
CA GLY A 286 -17.95 -9.77 -0.26
C GLY A 286 -17.86 -9.24 1.15
N GLU A 287 -18.59 -8.17 1.34
CA GLU A 287 -18.79 -7.52 2.63
C GLU A 287 -20.27 -7.33 2.89
N LEU A 288 -20.66 -7.66 4.11
CA LEU A 288 -21.98 -7.32 4.63
C LEU A 288 -21.79 -6.38 5.81
N TYR A 289 -22.42 -5.24 5.79
CA TYR A 289 -22.43 -4.33 6.92
C TYR A 289 -23.85 -4.01 7.38
N PHE A 290 -23.99 -3.81 8.65
CA PHE A 290 -25.23 -3.40 9.29
C PHE A 290 -24.93 -2.43 10.44
N SER A 291 -25.68 -1.35 10.52
CA SER A 291 -25.66 -0.45 11.67
C SER A 291 -27.06 -0.11 12.14
N LYS A 292 -27.21 0.10 13.44
CA LYS A 292 -28.49 0.46 14.04
C LYS A 292 -28.29 1.33 15.27
N SER A 293 -29.05 2.43 15.35
CA SER A 293 -29.31 3.15 16.59
C SER A 293 -30.42 2.41 17.35
N THR A 294 -30.25 2.21 18.64
CA THR A 294 -31.26 1.53 19.47
C THR A 294 -32.32 2.51 19.92
N SER A 295 -33.32 2.03 20.68
CA SER A 295 -34.31 2.90 21.35
C SER A 295 -33.67 3.72 22.48
N LEU A 296 -32.44 3.46 22.84
CA LEU A 296 -31.64 4.27 23.76
C LEU A 296 -30.79 5.23 22.91
N ASP A 297 -31.06 6.51 23.02
CA ASP A 297 -30.42 7.56 22.20
C ASP A 297 -28.90 7.57 22.32
N TRP A 298 -28.35 7.02 23.41
CA TRP A 298 -26.93 6.94 23.67
C TRP A 298 -26.26 5.66 23.15
N LEU A 299 -27.02 4.69 22.57
CA LEU A 299 -26.46 3.40 22.14
C LEU A 299 -26.71 3.12 20.67
N SER A 300 -25.64 2.93 19.91
CA SER A 300 -25.69 2.39 18.55
C SER A 300 -24.71 1.23 18.39
N TYR A 301 -24.96 0.39 17.38
CA TYR A 301 -24.02 -0.68 17.05
C TYR A 301 -23.77 -0.78 15.55
N LYS A 302 -22.58 -1.30 15.19
CA LYS A 302 -22.16 -1.57 13.81
C LYS A 302 -21.59 -2.98 13.76
N THR A 303 -21.94 -3.70 12.70
CA THR A 303 -21.44 -5.05 12.43
C THR A 303 -20.97 -5.11 11.00
N SER A 304 -19.80 -5.74 10.73
CA SER A 304 -19.43 -6.16 9.38
C SER A 304 -18.90 -7.59 9.35
N LEU A 305 -19.14 -8.24 8.22
CA LEU A 305 -18.61 -9.55 7.83
C LEU A 305 -17.85 -9.37 6.53
N GLU A 306 -16.61 -9.83 6.49
CA GLU A 306 -15.73 -9.69 5.33
C GLU A 306 -15.17 -11.07 4.95
N TYR A 307 -15.21 -11.40 3.68
CA TYR A 307 -14.66 -12.65 3.16
C TYR A 307 -14.03 -12.44 1.78
N VAL A 308 -12.84 -13.00 1.58
CA VAL A 308 -12.15 -13.04 0.29
C VAL A 308 -11.55 -14.44 0.09
N SER A 309 -11.65 -14.97 -1.13
CA SER A 309 -10.93 -16.15 -1.60
C SER A 309 -10.16 -15.80 -2.87
N GLY A 310 -8.95 -16.31 -3.00
CA GLY A 310 -8.10 -16.18 -4.17
C GLY A 310 -7.56 -17.55 -4.57
N GLU A 311 -7.85 -18.00 -5.80
CA GLU A 311 -7.50 -19.31 -6.31
C GLU A 311 -6.76 -19.21 -7.64
N LYS A 312 -5.73 -20.05 -7.82
CA LYS A 312 -5.03 -20.21 -9.10
C LYS A 312 -5.85 -21.14 -10.00
N SER A 313 -5.92 -20.86 -11.29
CA SER A 313 -6.67 -21.71 -12.24
C SER A 313 -6.09 -23.11 -12.38
N GLU A 314 -4.79 -23.27 -12.19
CA GLU A 314 -4.10 -24.57 -12.20
C GLU A 314 -4.24 -25.33 -10.87
N GLY A 315 -4.94 -24.77 -9.90
CA GLY A 315 -5.15 -25.33 -8.57
C GLY A 315 -4.26 -24.69 -7.50
N GLY A 316 -4.76 -24.71 -6.27
CA GLY A 316 -4.12 -24.07 -5.10
C GLY A 316 -4.60 -22.63 -4.90
N TYR A 317 -4.14 -22.04 -3.83
CA TYR A 317 -4.56 -20.72 -3.39
C TYR A 317 -3.49 -19.67 -3.67
N LEU A 318 -3.94 -18.43 -3.87
CA LEU A 318 -3.05 -17.28 -3.89
C LEU A 318 -2.51 -17.00 -2.48
N PRO A 319 -1.26 -16.57 -2.32
CA PRO A 319 -0.73 -16.16 -1.03
C PRO A 319 -1.34 -14.83 -0.56
N PHE A 320 -1.22 -14.54 0.73
CA PHE A 320 -1.62 -13.27 1.37
C PHE A 320 -3.11 -12.93 1.24
N ILE A 321 -3.97 -13.93 1.27
CA ILE A 321 -5.42 -13.75 1.30
C ILE A 321 -5.90 -13.64 2.75
N SER A 322 -6.56 -12.51 3.08
CA SER A 322 -7.08 -12.26 4.43
C SER A 322 -8.09 -13.34 4.85
N PRO A 323 -8.04 -13.83 6.10
CA PRO A 323 -9.06 -14.73 6.62
C PRO A 323 -10.42 -14.03 6.77
N PHE A 324 -11.48 -14.84 6.87
CA PHE A 324 -12.81 -14.34 7.24
C PHE A 324 -12.71 -13.41 8.46
N THR A 325 -13.35 -12.26 8.39
CA THR A 325 -13.30 -11.24 9.42
C THR A 325 -14.72 -10.86 9.85
N PHE A 326 -14.98 -10.95 11.16
CA PHE A 326 -16.15 -10.40 11.79
C PHE A 326 -15.75 -9.22 12.67
N LYS A 327 -16.42 -8.07 12.49
CA LYS A 327 -16.23 -6.89 13.33
C LYS A 327 -17.57 -6.48 13.92
N HIS A 328 -17.58 -6.20 15.20
CA HIS A 328 -18.75 -5.66 15.90
C HIS A 328 -18.34 -4.53 16.82
N ALA A 329 -19.08 -3.45 16.82
CA ALA A 329 -18.80 -2.30 17.65
C ALA A 329 -20.06 -1.74 18.28
N PHE A 330 -20.00 -1.47 19.57
CA PHE A 330 -20.97 -0.67 20.31
C PHE A 330 -20.41 0.74 20.47
N ASN A 331 -21.19 1.75 20.09
CA ASN A 331 -20.88 3.15 20.34
C ASN A 331 -21.87 3.65 21.41
N LEU A 332 -21.32 4.32 22.40
CA LEU A 332 -22.05 4.86 23.54
C LEU A 332 -21.76 6.37 23.59
N ASP A 333 -22.78 7.17 23.34
CA ASP A 333 -22.70 8.62 23.21
C ASP A 333 -23.45 9.27 24.37
N PHE A 334 -22.72 9.89 25.31
CA PHE A 334 -23.27 10.55 26.48
C PHE A 334 -22.87 12.04 26.51
N ASN A 335 -23.63 12.89 25.84
CA ASN A 335 -23.34 14.32 25.70
C ASN A 335 -21.90 14.58 25.18
N ASN A 336 -21.00 14.96 26.07
CA ASN A 336 -19.61 15.29 25.77
C ASN A 336 -18.65 14.08 25.89
N ASN A 337 -19.17 12.87 26.11
CA ASN A 337 -18.39 11.67 26.33
C ASN A 337 -18.80 10.60 25.32
N ASN A 338 -17.83 10.11 24.56
CA ASN A 338 -18.07 9.04 23.59
C ASN A 338 -17.20 7.84 23.93
N TYR A 339 -17.80 6.66 23.94
CA TYR A 339 -17.07 5.42 24.16
C TYR A 339 -17.36 4.44 23.04
N LYS A 340 -16.38 3.60 22.73
CA LYS A 340 -16.55 2.55 21.73
C LYS A 340 -15.91 1.25 22.23
N ILE A 341 -16.68 0.19 22.23
CA ILE A 341 -16.21 -1.18 22.41
C ILE A 341 -16.22 -1.85 21.05
N SER A 342 -15.06 -2.36 20.60
CA SER A 342 -14.92 -3.06 19.32
C SER A 342 -14.47 -4.49 19.57
N ILE A 343 -15.12 -5.42 18.91
CA ILE A 343 -14.79 -6.85 18.88
C ILE A 343 -14.40 -7.18 17.45
N ILE A 344 -13.22 -7.75 17.25
CA ILE A 344 -12.71 -8.19 15.95
C ILE A 344 -12.37 -9.68 16.09
N SER A 345 -13.06 -10.51 15.33
CA SER A 345 -12.77 -11.94 15.24
C SER A 345 -12.24 -12.26 13.86
N LYS A 346 -11.06 -12.82 13.79
CA LYS A 346 -10.45 -13.37 12.58
C LYS A 346 -10.61 -14.89 12.57
N GLY A 347 -11.08 -15.40 11.46
CA GLY A 347 -11.15 -16.86 11.25
C GLY A 347 -9.78 -17.48 11.07
N LYS A 348 -9.73 -18.80 11.14
CA LYS A 348 -8.53 -19.56 10.77
C LYS A 348 -8.29 -19.43 9.26
N GLN A 349 -7.03 -19.21 8.85
CA GLN A 349 -6.64 -19.23 7.44
C GLN A 349 -5.84 -20.50 7.12
N ASN A 350 -6.50 -21.41 6.42
CA ASN A 350 -5.90 -22.67 5.93
C ASN A 350 -5.78 -22.71 4.40
N ASN A 351 -6.47 -21.81 3.70
CA ASN A 351 -6.39 -21.67 2.25
C ASN A 351 -5.19 -20.77 1.93
N ILE A 352 -4.03 -21.38 1.88
CA ILE A 352 -2.72 -20.73 1.84
C ILE A 352 -2.01 -21.01 0.52
N GLY A 353 -1.20 -20.07 0.08
CA GLY A 353 -0.27 -20.25 -1.03
C GLY A 353 0.86 -21.22 -0.71
N GLN A 354 1.61 -21.61 -1.71
CA GLN A 354 2.78 -22.47 -1.53
C GLN A 354 3.81 -21.76 -0.63
N PHE A 355 4.45 -22.50 0.29
CA PHE A 355 5.38 -21.99 1.29
C PHE A 355 4.85 -20.91 2.24
N GLU A 356 3.55 -20.66 2.21
CA GLU A 356 2.90 -19.82 3.21
C GLU A 356 2.52 -20.67 4.45
N THR A 357 2.43 -20.06 5.61
CA THR A 357 2.02 -20.74 6.85
C THR A 357 0.56 -20.43 7.18
N ALA A 358 -0.19 -21.44 7.62
CA ALA A 358 -1.54 -21.24 8.13
C ALA A 358 -1.52 -20.32 9.37
N THR A 359 -2.66 -19.73 9.67
CA THR A 359 -2.83 -18.85 10.84
C THR A 359 -4.07 -19.26 11.60
N ASP A 360 -3.94 -19.41 12.90
CA ASP A 360 -5.07 -19.73 13.77
C ASP A 360 -6.02 -18.54 13.93
N SER A 361 -7.25 -18.84 14.31
CA SER A 361 -8.25 -17.81 14.61
C SER A 361 -7.91 -17.06 15.89
N TYR A 362 -8.27 -15.78 15.95
CA TYR A 362 -8.10 -14.96 17.14
C TYR A 362 -9.24 -13.97 17.35
N LEU A 363 -9.33 -13.45 18.57
CA LEU A 363 -10.31 -12.45 19.00
C LEU A 363 -9.59 -11.28 19.64
N LEU A 364 -9.89 -10.07 19.15
CA LEU A 364 -9.43 -8.83 19.76
C LEU A 364 -10.61 -8.05 20.30
N MET A 365 -10.39 -7.42 21.44
CA MET A 365 -11.34 -6.47 22.03
C MET A 365 -10.61 -5.13 22.25
N ASN A 366 -11.17 -4.06 21.73
CA ASN A 366 -10.63 -2.71 21.92
C ASN A 366 -11.67 -1.85 22.63
N PHE A 367 -11.18 -0.96 23.50
CA PHE A 367 -12.01 0.01 24.20
C PHE A 367 -11.41 1.40 24.05
N THR A 368 -12.19 2.33 23.51
CA THR A 368 -11.76 3.72 23.28
C THR A 368 -12.74 4.68 23.92
N GLY A 369 -12.25 5.81 24.34
CA GLY A 369 -13.09 6.87 24.90
C GLY A 369 -12.59 8.27 24.54
N SER A 370 -13.51 9.20 24.47
CA SER A 370 -13.23 10.62 24.33
C SER A 370 -14.11 11.43 25.26
N HIS A 371 -13.53 12.47 25.84
CA HIS A 371 -14.20 13.41 26.75
C HIS A 371 -13.91 14.82 26.30
N GLU A 372 -14.94 15.65 26.17
CA GLU A 372 -14.80 17.06 25.85
C GLU A 372 -15.19 17.91 27.07
N PHE A 373 -14.26 18.72 27.53
CA PHE A 373 -14.45 19.67 28.61
C PHE A 373 -14.58 21.07 28.01
N ASN A 374 -15.79 21.62 28.09
CA ASN A 374 -16.06 23.00 27.66
C ASN A 374 -15.61 23.97 28.75
N LEU A 375 -14.54 24.68 28.52
CA LEU A 375 -14.06 25.79 29.34
C LEU A 375 -14.69 27.09 28.80
N THR A 376 -14.75 28.16 29.61
CA THR A 376 -15.49 29.38 29.29
C THR A 376 -15.19 29.97 27.88
N ASN A 377 -13.94 29.85 27.40
CA ASN A 377 -13.52 30.32 26.06
C ASN A 377 -12.71 29.28 25.29
N ASN A 378 -12.48 28.11 25.84
CA ASN A 378 -11.58 27.09 25.30
C ASN A 378 -12.19 25.71 25.42
N ASN A 379 -11.77 24.77 24.60
CA ASN A 379 -12.18 23.37 24.72
C ASN A 379 -10.95 22.47 24.95
N LEU A 380 -11.05 21.59 25.94
CA LEU A 380 -10.07 20.56 26.22
C LEU A 380 -10.67 19.19 25.86
N GLY A 381 -10.10 18.52 24.90
CA GLY A 381 -10.43 17.14 24.53
C GLY A 381 -9.41 16.16 25.13
N PHE A 382 -9.89 15.12 25.78
CA PHE A 382 -9.10 13.99 26.24
C PHE A 382 -9.55 12.74 25.49
N VAL A 383 -8.64 12.05 24.81
CA VAL A 383 -8.89 10.79 24.13
C VAL A 383 -8.01 9.70 24.70
N TRP A 384 -8.51 8.50 24.78
CA TRP A 384 -7.75 7.35 25.23
C TRP A 384 -8.18 6.09 24.50
N SER A 385 -7.28 5.12 24.37
CA SER A 385 -7.60 3.81 23.85
C SER A 385 -6.86 2.71 24.57
N ILE A 386 -7.52 1.56 24.70
CA ILE A 386 -6.95 0.29 25.11
C ILE A 386 -7.17 -0.66 23.96
N ASN A 387 -6.11 -0.96 23.22
CA ASN A 387 -6.16 -1.92 22.13
C ASN A 387 -5.73 -3.30 22.65
N ASN A 388 -6.30 -4.36 22.09
CA ASN A 388 -6.09 -5.72 22.53
C ASN A 388 -6.31 -5.88 24.04
N LEU A 389 -7.48 -5.46 24.53
CA LEU A 389 -7.84 -5.48 25.97
C LEU A 389 -7.62 -6.85 26.63
N LEU A 390 -7.85 -7.93 25.86
CA LEU A 390 -7.72 -9.31 26.33
C LEU A 390 -6.28 -9.80 26.39
N ASP A 391 -5.33 -9.02 25.88
CA ASP A 391 -3.92 -9.38 25.75
C ASP A 391 -3.71 -10.66 24.94
N THR A 392 -4.50 -10.81 23.88
CA THR A 392 -4.45 -11.98 22.99
C THR A 392 -3.10 -11.98 22.27
N GLU A 393 -2.39 -13.08 22.36
CA GLU A 393 -1.18 -13.36 21.58
C GLU A 393 -1.61 -13.92 20.21
N TYR A 394 -1.19 -13.29 19.11
CA TYR A 394 -1.65 -13.68 17.78
C TYR A 394 -0.68 -13.26 16.68
N PHE A 395 -0.80 -13.93 15.53
CA PHE A 395 -0.23 -13.51 14.27
C PHE A 395 -1.34 -13.01 13.34
N ASP A 396 -1.20 -11.81 12.78
CA ASP A 396 -2.03 -11.45 11.64
C ASP A 396 -1.56 -12.23 10.40
N HIS A 397 -2.50 -12.76 9.62
CA HIS A 397 -2.14 -13.59 8.45
C HIS A 397 -1.31 -12.83 7.43
N LEU A 398 -1.55 -11.53 7.29
CA LEU A 398 -0.87 -10.65 6.34
C LEU A 398 0.43 -10.04 6.91
N SER A 399 0.75 -10.31 8.19
CA SER A 399 1.97 -9.78 8.82
C SER A 399 3.23 -10.39 8.20
N ARG A 400 4.15 -9.54 7.79
CA ARG A 400 5.47 -9.95 7.30
C ARG A 400 6.34 -10.55 8.39
N PHE A 401 6.14 -10.13 9.64
CA PHE A 401 6.88 -10.62 10.80
C PHE A 401 6.46 -12.01 11.27
N LYS A 402 5.33 -12.54 10.80
CA LYS A 402 4.85 -13.88 11.13
C LYS A 402 5.91 -14.97 10.88
N LYS A 403 6.65 -14.89 9.77
CA LYS A 403 7.71 -15.86 9.44
C LYS A 403 8.91 -15.80 10.40
N MET A 404 9.13 -14.67 11.05
CA MET A 404 10.16 -14.48 12.07
C MET A 404 9.69 -14.92 13.46
N GLY A 405 8.45 -15.40 13.60
CA GLY A 405 7.88 -15.77 14.90
C GLY A 405 7.57 -14.58 15.80
N ILE A 406 7.49 -13.36 15.23
CA ILE A 406 7.16 -12.14 15.97
C ILE A 406 5.65 -11.96 15.96
N HIS A 407 5.04 -12.02 17.14
CA HIS A 407 3.62 -11.75 17.32
C HIS A 407 3.29 -10.30 17.14
N GLU A 408 2.03 -10.03 16.82
CA GLU A 408 1.49 -8.68 16.81
C GLU A 408 1.48 -8.08 18.22
N MET A 409 1.31 -6.76 18.28
CA MET A 409 1.33 -6.02 19.53
C MET A 409 0.30 -6.55 20.54
N GLY A 410 0.73 -6.86 21.75
CA GLY A 410 -0.10 -7.17 22.90
C GLY A 410 -0.96 -5.99 23.33
N ARG A 411 -1.44 -6.00 24.57
CA ARG A 411 -2.24 -4.88 25.10
C ARG A 411 -1.48 -3.57 25.04
N ASN A 412 -2.08 -2.59 24.37
CA ASN A 412 -1.52 -1.25 24.18
C ASN A 412 -2.48 -0.20 24.72
N ILE A 413 -1.95 0.77 25.47
CA ILE A 413 -2.72 1.88 26.04
C ILE A 413 -2.15 3.18 25.51
N SER A 414 -3.01 4.05 24.97
CA SER A 414 -2.64 5.35 24.45
C SER A 414 -3.53 6.46 24.99
N PHE A 415 -2.96 7.66 25.14
CA PHE A 415 -3.64 8.87 25.58
C PHE A 415 -3.30 10.03 24.64
N GLY A 416 -4.28 10.90 24.44
CA GLY A 416 -4.12 12.13 23.69
C GLY A 416 -4.85 13.30 24.34
N LEU A 417 -4.25 14.48 24.27
CA LEU A 417 -4.85 15.74 24.69
C LEU A 417 -4.96 16.68 23.49
N ASN A 418 -6.12 17.29 23.32
CA ASN A 418 -6.38 18.28 22.29
C ASN A 418 -6.93 19.53 22.93
N TYR A 419 -6.20 20.63 22.82
CA TYR A 419 -6.60 21.93 23.37
C TYR A 419 -6.88 22.91 22.24
N LYS A 420 -8.09 23.48 22.25
CA LYS A 420 -8.51 24.52 21.30
C LYS A 420 -8.70 25.82 22.08
N PHE A 421 -7.96 26.85 21.68
CA PHE A 421 -7.99 28.21 22.23
C PHE A 421 -8.58 29.20 21.25
#